data_5df57113402b1f32f7e42ee2756f38c7
#
_entry.id   5df57113402b1f32f7e42ee2756f38c7
#
_cell.length_a   1.000
_cell.length_b   1.000
_cell.length_c   1.000
_cell.angle_alpha   90.00
_cell.angle_beta   90.00
_cell.angle_gamma   90.00
#
_symmetry.space_group_name_H-M   'P 1'
#
loop_
_entity.id
_entity.type
_entity.pdbx_description
1 polymer ?
#
loop_
_entity_poly.entity_id
_entity_poly.type
_entity_poly.pdbx_seq_one_letter_code
_entity_poly.pdbx_strand_id
1 'polypeptide(L)'
;MSDDLDINAEDVANPTIAEADLACLASGGLRISERFDHYGLAIEAIVSDGISKSLIEWSEADRERFFPVQPHATFGWTLHKSDLAVQKLIAAATRHKARDSYDLTLIDERYMGLSIAALAAPAKLKGISPIAILERARAIAMGIPADDFDLIRRDGAEQALSAGAIKLDFADRVERAINEIVGSCSGAVAGLLYVNASSGQHEFPTCETIGTLVAHKATPRGAIPVFAALRATERG
;
A
#
# COMPACT_ATOMS: atom_id res chain seq x y z
N MET A 1 -5.55 -2.70 -14.50
CA MET A 1 -6.32 -1.84 -13.56
C MET A 1 -6.94 -2.76 -12.54
N SER A 2 -7.00 -2.38 -11.26
CA SER A 2 -7.69 -3.21 -10.26
C SER A 2 -9.17 -3.18 -10.57
N ASP A 3 -9.79 -4.35 -10.63
CA ASP A 3 -11.25 -4.46 -10.74
C ASP A 3 -11.92 -4.32 -9.36
N ASP A 4 -11.10 -4.02 -8.34
CA ASP A 4 -11.51 -3.91 -6.94
C ASP A 4 -11.33 -2.47 -6.45
N LEU A 5 -12.29 -1.98 -5.69
CA LEU A 5 -12.26 -0.68 -5.02
C LEU A 5 -12.32 -0.88 -3.51
N ASP A 6 -11.23 -0.54 -2.82
CA ASP A 6 -11.16 -0.60 -1.35
C ASP A 6 -11.52 0.78 -0.77
N ILE A 7 -12.61 0.84 -0.02
CA ILE A 7 -13.07 2.03 0.71
C ILE A 7 -12.72 1.87 2.18
N ASN A 8 -11.87 2.75 2.67
CA ASN A 8 -11.41 2.72 4.04
C ASN A 8 -12.11 3.80 4.86
N ALA A 9 -12.82 3.41 5.91
CA ALA A 9 -13.46 4.33 6.86
C ALA A 9 -12.64 4.44 8.15
N GLU A 10 -12.61 5.62 8.78
CA GLU A 10 -11.84 5.86 10.00
C GLU A 10 -12.43 5.19 11.25
N ASP A 11 -13.72 4.99 11.29
CA ASP A 11 -14.40 4.20 12.30
C ASP A 11 -14.89 2.90 11.67
N VAL A 12 -14.85 1.85 12.46
CA VAL A 12 -15.23 0.47 12.12
C VAL A 12 -16.18 0.44 10.94
N ALA A 13 -15.95 -0.45 9.98
CA ALA A 13 -16.78 -0.60 8.77
C ALA A 13 -18.24 -0.33 9.13
N ASN A 14 -18.61 0.95 9.03
CA ASN A 14 -19.92 1.37 9.49
C ASN A 14 -20.90 0.87 8.45
N PRO A 15 -21.75 -0.13 8.76
CA PRO A 15 -22.75 -0.64 7.83
C PRO A 15 -23.55 0.49 7.18
N THR A 16 -23.73 1.60 7.92
CA THR A 16 -24.43 2.79 7.44
C THR A 16 -23.71 3.48 6.28
N ILE A 17 -22.35 3.51 6.28
CA ILE A 17 -21.58 4.09 5.18
C ILE A 17 -21.72 3.21 3.94
N ALA A 18 -21.50 1.90 4.08
CA ALA A 18 -21.64 0.97 2.99
C ALA A 18 -23.07 0.98 2.40
N GLU A 19 -24.10 1.06 3.24
CA GLU A 19 -25.48 1.15 2.80
C GLU A 19 -25.78 2.45 2.05
N ALA A 20 -25.27 3.58 2.53
CA ALA A 20 -25.43 4.86 1.85
C ALA A 20 -24.74 4.87 0.48
N ASP A 21 -23.50 4.35 0.42
CA ASP A 21 -22.74 4.23 -0.83
C ASP A 21 -23.43 3.29 -1.82
N LEU A 22 -23.91 2.11 -1.37
CA LEU A 22 -24.64 1.17 -2.20
C LEU A 22 -25.95 1.77 -2.73
N ALA A 23 -26.68 2.53 -1.90
CA ALA A 23 -27.89 3.22 -2.33
C ALA A 23 -27.56 4.30 -3.40
N CYS A 24 -26.45 5.01 -3.24
CA CYS A 24 -25.96 5.98 -4.21
C CYS A 24 -25.58 5.32 -5.53
N LEU A 25 -24.84 4.22 -5.50
CA LEU A 25 -24.45 3.44 -6.67
C LEU A 25 -25.67 2.87 -7.41
N ALA A 26 -26.65 2.34 -6.68
CA ALA A 26 -27.89 1.85 -7.26
C ALA A 26 -28.71 2.97 -7.90
N SER A 27 -28.77 4.17 -7.29
CA SER A 27 -29.44 5.34 -7.87
C SER A 27 -28.74 5.83 -9.14
N GLY A 28 -27.42 5.60 -9.25
CA GLY A 28 -26.61 5.85 -10.45
C GLY A 28 -26.76 4.78 -11.54
N GLY A 29 -27.63 3.78 -11.36
CA GLY A 29 -27.94 2.76 -12.36
C GLY A 29 -27.06 1.50 -12.26
N LEU A 30 -26.20 1.37 -11.26
CA LEU A 30 -25.43 0.17 -11.02
C LEU A 30 -26.30 -0.90 -10.32
N ARG A 31 -26.08 -2.15 -10.68
CA ARG A 31 -26.75 -3.30 -10.04
C ARG A 31 -25.86 -3.88 -8.97
N ILE A 32 -26.41 -4.11 -7.79
CA ILE A 32 -25.74 -4.82 -6.69
C ILE A 32 -26.16 -6.27 -6.81
N SER A 33 -25.20 -7.16 -7.14
CA SER A 33 -25.49 -8.58 -7.38
C SER A 33 -25.28 -9.44 -6.14
N GLU A 34 -24.31 -9.10 -5.31
CA GLU A 34 -23.93 -9.87 -4.12
C GLU A 34 -23.48 -8.91 -3.04
N ARG A 35 -23.71 -9.28 -1.78
CA ARG A 35 -23.26 -8.56 -0.60
C ARG A 35 -22.83 -9.55 0.46
N PHE A 36 -21.68 -9.33 1.06
CA PHE A 36 -21.14 -10.14 2.14
C PHE A 36 -20.80 -9.23 3.32
N ASP A 37 -21.14 -9.66 4.52
CA ASP A 37 -20.77 -9.02 5.77
C ASP A 37 -19.81 -9.95 6.53
N HIS A 38 -18.60 -9.53 6.72
CA HIS A 38 -17.55 -10.26 7.43
C HIS A 38 -17.58 -9.93 8.92
N TYR A 39 -18.70 -10.20 9.58
CA TYR A 39 -18.90 -10.01 11.03
C TYR A 39 -18.63 -8.57 11.51
N GLY A 40 -18.95 -7.59 10.69
CA GLY A 40 -18.73 -6.17 10.99
C GLY A 40 -17.28 -5.70 10.82
N LEU A 41 -16.35 -6.57 10.39
CA LEU A 41 -14.95 -6.21 10.14
C LEU A 41 -14.75 -5.63 8.74
N ALA A 42 -15.51 -6.12 7.78
CA ALA A 42 -15.55 -5.62 6.41
C ALA A 42 -16.91 -5.92 5.80
N ILE A 43 -17.31 -5.10 4.83
CA ILE A 43 -18.49 -5.34 3.98
C ILE A 43 -17.99 -5.37 2.55
N GLU A 44 -18.37 -6.39 1.80
CA GLU A 44 -18.07 -6.52 0.39
C GLU A 44 -19.34 -6.48 -0.43
N ALA A 45 -19.29 -5.89 -1.62
CA ALA A 45 -20.38 -5.96 -2.58
C ALA A 45 -19.86 -6.06 -4.01
N ILE A 46 -20.51 -6.87 -4.82
CA ILE A 46 -20.27 -6.93 -6.27
C ILE A 46 -21.27 -6.01 -6.95
N VAL A 47 -20.76 -4.98 -7.61
CA VAL A 47 -21.53 -4.03 -8.40
C VAL A 47 -21.29 -4.22 -9.89
N SER A 48 -22.29 -3.93 -10.73
CA SER A 48 -22.22 -4.12 -12.17
C SER A 48 -23.02 -3.07 -12.92
N ASP A 49 -22.47 -2.58 -14.04
CA ASP A 49 -23.16 -1.76 -15.03
C ASP A 49 -23.89 -2.61 -16.10
N GLY A 50 -23.84 -3.96 -15.98
CA GLY A 50 -24.38 -4.91 -16.94
C GLY A 50 -23.35 -5.42 -17.95
N ILE A 51 -22.18 -4.81 -18.05
CA ILE A 51 -21.07 -5.20 -18.93
C ILE A 51 -19.88 -5.66 -18.09
N SER A 52 -19.55 -4.90 -17.08
CA SER A 52 -18.42 -5.15 -16.16
C SER A 52 -18.92 -5.39 -14.74
N LYS A 53 -18.10 -6.06 -13.95
CA LYS A 53 -18.30 -6.24 -12.52
C LYS A 53 -17.08 -5.72 -11.76
N SER A 54 -17.34 -5.07 -10.62
CA SER A 54 -16.30 -4.63 -9.70
C SER A 54 -16.65 -5.05 -8.28
N LEU A 55 -15.65 -5.48 -7.53
CA LEU A 55 -15.77 -5.71 -6.10
C LEU A 55 -15.51 -4.39 -5.39
N ILE A 56 -16.38 -4.03 -4.46
CA ILE A 56 -16.17 -2.92 -3.52
C ILE A 56 -16.09 -3.51 -2.12
N GLU A 57 -15.02 -3.16 -1.41
CA GLU A 57 -14.80 -3.54 -0.03
C GLU A 57 -14.80 -2.29 0.85
N TRP A 58 -15.61 -2.28 1.91
CA TRP A 58 -15.59 -1.30 3.00
C TRP A 58 -14.95 -1.96 4.21
N SER A 59 -13.80 -1.44 4.62
CA SER A 59 -13.06 -1.96 5.77
C SER A 59 -12.58 -0.84 6.68
N GLU A 60 -12.18 -1.19 7.91
CA GLU A 60 -11.59 -0.24 8.83
C GLU A 60 -10.24 0.23 8.28
N ALA A 61 -10.06 1.54 8.21
CA ALA A 61 -8.80 2.14 7.81
C ALA A 61 -7.71 1.84 8.84
N ASP A 62 -6.50 1.52 8.36
CA ASP A 62 -5.32 1.62 9.20
C ASP A 62 -5.18 3.06 9.72
N ARG A 63 -5.26 3.22 11.03
CA ARG A 63 -5.23 4.54 11.69
C ARG A 63 -3.84 5.16 11.67
N GLU A 64 -2.80 4.32 11.64
CA GLU A 64 -1.42 4.78 11.68
C GLU A 64 -0.95 5.14 10.26
N ARG A 65 -0.69 6.43 10.01
CA ARG A 65 -0.26 6.94 8.72
C ARG A 65 0.96 7.82 8.87
N PHE A 66 1.86 7.76 7.90
CA PHE A 66 3.02 8.65 7.82
C PHE A 66 2.64 10.02 7.29
N PHE A 67 1.65 10.05 6.39
CA PHE A 67 1.18 11.27 5.73
C PHE A 67 -0.35 11.35 5.76
N PRO A 68 -0.92 12.56 5.69
CA PRO A 68 -2.36 12.73 5.55
C PRO A 68 -2.87 12.12 4.23
N VAL A 69 -4.15 11.81 4.20
CA VAL A 69 -4.84 11.48 2.95
C VAL A 69 -4.76 12.63 1.97
N GLN A 70 -4.74 12.32 0.68
CA GLN A 70 -4.59 13.29 -0.39
C GLN A 70 -5.85 13.34 -1.25
N PRO A 71 -6.23 14.54 -1.77
CA PRO A 71 -7.34 14.64 -2.71
C PRO A 71 -6.98 13.93 -4.02
N HIS A 72 -7.96 13.22 -4.58
CA HIS A 72 -7.84 12.53 -5.86
C HIS A 72 -9.05 12.86 -6.74
N ALA A 73 -8.81 13.19 -8.01
CA ALA A 73 -9.85 13.69 -8.92
C ALA A 73 -11.03 12.70 -9.10
N THR A 74 -10.75 11.39 -9.06
CA THR A 74 -11.76 10.35 -9.27
C THR A 74 -12.32 9.79 -7.96
N PHE A 75 -11.46 9.60 -6.95
CA PHE A 75 -11.81 8.87 -5.73
C PHE A 75 -12.06 9.79 -4.52
N GLY A 76 -12.06 11.11 -4.72
CA GLY A 76 -12.20 12.08 -3.65
C GLY A 76 -10.95 12.14 -2.77
N TRP A 77 -10.74 11.17 -1.90
CA TRP A 77 -9.56 11.07 -1.02
C TRP A 77 -8.88 9.72 -1.15
N THR A 78 -7.55 9.72 -1.19
CA THR A 78 -6.74 8.51 -1.23
C THR A 78 -5.64 8.56 -0.18
N LEU A 79 -5.15 7.40 0.22
CA LEU A 79 -3.94 7.33 1.03
C LEU A 79 -2.75 7.90 0.27
N HIS A 80 -1.81 8.47 1.00
CA HIS A 80 -0.53 8.87 0.42
C HIS A 80 0.20 7.65 -0.15
N LYS A 81 0.87 7.82 -1.28
CA LYS A 81 1.57 6.72 -1.97
C LYS A 81 2.56 5.98 -1.08
N SER A 82 3.23 6.68 -0.15
CA SER A 82 4.13 6.05 0.81
C SER A 82 3.41 5.11 1.75
N ASP A 83 2.25 5.52 2.24
CA ASP A 83 1.42 4.68 3.11
C ASP A 83 0.91 3.45 2.36
N LEU A 84 0.49 3.62 1.09
CA LEU A 84 0.10 2.51 0.22
C LEU A 84 1.25 1.53 -0.02
N ALA A 85 2.47 2.02 -0.25
CA ALA A 85 3.64 1.18 -0.46
C ALA A 85 3.97 0.33 0.78
N VAL A 86 3.94 0.94 1.98
CA VAL A 86 4.15 0.20 3.24
C VAL A 86 3.03 -0.81 3.48
N GLN A 87 1.77 -0.44 3.25
CA GLN A 87 0.64 -1.37 3.37
C GLN A 87 0.73 -2.53 2.37
N LYS A 88 1.21 -2.27 1.16
CA LYS A 88 1.41 -3.32 0.16
C LYS A 88 2.47 -4.34 0.61
N LEU A 89 3.56 -3.90 1.25
CA LEU A 89 4.54 -4.81 1.83
C LEU A 89 3.95 -5.63 2.98
N ILE A 90 3.17 -5.01 3.86
CA ILE A 90 2.47 -5.71 4.94
C ILE A 90 1.50 -6.75 4.36
N ALA A 91 0.73 -6.39 3.34
CA ALA A 91 -0.18 -7.30 2.66
C ALA A 91 0.55 -8.51 2.06
N ALA A 92 1.67 -8.30 1.35
CA ALA A 92 2.50 -9.37 0.80
C ALA A 92 3.08 -10.31 1.89
N ALA A 93 3.31 -9.79 3.10
CA ALA A 93 3.80 -10.56 4.23
C ALA A 93 2.70 -11.25 5.06
N THR A 94 1.42 -10.98 4.79
CA THR A 94 0.31 -11.47 5.62
C THR A 94 -0.76 -12.24 4.87
N ARG A 95 -0.83 -12.13 3.54
CA ARG A 95 -1.83 -12.82 2.71
C ARG A 95 -1.21 -13.42 1.45
N HIS A 96 -1.89 -14.41 0.85
CA HIS A 96 -1.42 -15.14 -0.31
C HIS A 96 -2.08 -14.60 -1.59
N LYS A 97 -1.64 -13.42 -2.05
CA LYS A 97 -2.09 -12.84 -3.34
C LYS A 97 -0.87 -12.60 -4.24
N ALA A 98 -0.80 -13.26 -5.39
CA ALA A 98 0.30 -13.15 -6.35
C ALA A 98 0.58 -11.70 -6.77
N ARG A 99 -0.48 -10.90 -6.92
CA ARG A 99 -0.41 -9.50 -7.30
C ARG A 99 0.39 -8.64 -6.31
N ASP A 100 0.35 -8.94 -5.00
CA ASP A 100 1.06 -8.11 -4.02
C ASP A 100 2.58 -8.13 -4.25
N SER A 101 3.18 -9.28 -4.60
CA SER A 101 4.60 -9.37 -4.92
C SER A 101 4.94 -8.63 -6.23
N TYR A 102 4.09 -8.72 -7.24
CA TYR A 102 4.26 -7.99 -8.49
C TYR A 102 4.16 -6.47 -8.29
N ASP A 103 3.15 -6.00 -7.58
CA ASP A 103 2.99 -4.58 -7.27
C ASP A 103 4.20 -4.04 -6.50
N LEU A 104 4.79 -4.84 -5.60
CA LEU A 104 6.00 -4.46 -4.86
C LEU A 104 7.22 -4.34 -5.76
N THR A 105 7.36 -5.15 -6.81
CA THR A 105 8.45 -4.96 -7.78
C THR A 105 8.33 -3.63 -8.50
N LEU A 106 7.10 -3.22 -8.85
CA LEU A 106 6.84 -1.92 -9.48
C LEU A 106 7.06 -0.74 -8.53
N ILE A 107 6.67 -0.90 -7.25
CA ILE A 107 6.90 0.12 -6.23
C ILE A 107 8.40 0.32 -6.01
N ASP A 108 9.17 -0.76 -5.86
CA ASP A 108 10.62 -0.73 -5.69
C ASP A 108 11.32 -0.06 -6.86
N GLU A 109 10.88 -0.37 -8.08
CA GLU A 109 11.46 0.18 -9.31
C GLU A 109 11.18 1.67 -9.51
N ARG A 110 9.96 2.12 -9.17
CA ARG A 110 9.44 3.42 -9.65
C ARG A 110 9.18 4.44 -8.58
N TYR A 111 9.14 4.04 -7.32
CA TYR A 111 8.65 4.93 -6.29
C TYR A 111 9.44 4.90 -4.99
N MET A 112 9.58 3.75 -4.35
CA MET A 112 10.20 3.64 -3.03
C MET A 112 10.83 2.26 -2.84
N GLY A 113 12.11 2.23 -2.51
CA GLY A 113 12.86 1.00 -2.27
C GLY A 113 12.22 0.14 -1.17
N LEU A 114 12.27 -1.19 -1.34
CA LEU A 114 11.71 -2.15 -0.37
C LEU A 114 12.35 -2.05 1.00
N SER A 115 13.63 -1.67 1.10
CA SER A 115 14.34 -1.43 2.37
C SER A 115 13.69 -0.31 3.18
N ILE A 116 13.27 0.77 2.50
CA ILE A 116 12.61 1.92 3.13
C ILE A 116 11.22 1.53 3.61
N ALA A 117 10.45 0.83 2.76
CA ALA A 117 9.14 0.30 3.13
C ALA A 117 9.23 -0.65 4.34
N ALA A 118 10.27 -1.50 4.37
CA ALA A 118 10.51 -2.44 5.45
C ALA A 118 10.91 -1.76 6.76
N LEU A 119 11.74 -0.70 6.70
CA LEU A 119 12.04 0.11 7.88
C LEU A 119 10.78 0.77 8.47
N ALA A 120 9.87 1.22 7.62
CA ALA A 120 8.64 1.89 8.02
C ALA A 120 7.57 0.92 8.56
N ALA A 121 7.52 -0.32 8.05
CA ALA A 121 6.45 -1.29 8.32
C ALA A 121 6.18 -1.58 9.82
N PRO A 122 7.19 -1.64 10.73
CA PRO A 122 6.94 -1.86 12.16
C PRO A 122 6.07 -0.80 12.84
N ALA A 123 5.92 0.39 12.26
CA ALA A 123 4.98 1.40 12.76
C ALA A 123 3.52 0.94 12.66
N LYS A 124 3.20 0.19 11.59
CA LYS A 124 1.85 -0.29 11.28
C LYS A 124 1.63 -1.75 11.69
N LEU A 125 2.65 -2.60 11.56
CA LEU A 125 2.63 -4.00 11.96
C LEU A 125 3.58 -4.22 13.14
N LYS A 126 3.07 -4.06 14.35
CA LYS A 126 3.87 -4.16 15.57
C LYS A 126 4.43 -5.59 15.78
N GLY A 127 5.64 -5.65 16.32
CA GLY A 127 6.26 -6.93 16.71
C GLY A 127 7.01 -7.65 15.58
N ILE A 128 7.10 -7.05 14.38
CA ILE A 128 7.90 -7.60 13.29
C ILE A 128 9.12 -6.72 13.02
N SER A 129 10.27 -7.32 12.72
CA SER A 129 11.45 -6.58 12.30
C SER A 129 11.42 -6.29 10.80
N PRO A 130 12.14 -5.24 10.33
CA PRO A 130 12.26 -4.94 8.90
C PRO A 130 12.73 -6.10 8.03
N ILE A 131 13.68 -6.91 8.52
CA ILE A 131 14.17 -8.09 7.80
C ILE A 131 13.11 -9.19 7.81
N ALA A 132 12.49 -9.45 8.97
CA ALA A 132 11.50 -10.52 9.08
C ALA A 132 10.27 -10.29 8.19
N ILE A 133 9.82 -9.04 7.98
CA ILE A 133 8.69 -8.78 7.07
C ILE A 133 9.07 -9.05 5.62
N LEU A 134 10.29 -8.69 5.19
CA LEU A 134 10.79 -8.99 3.85
C LEU A 134 10.92 -10.49 3.60
N GLU A 135 11.52 -11.22 4.54
CA GLU A 135 11.66 -12.68 4.42
C GLU A 135 10.30 -13.37 4.38
N ARG A 136 9.35 -12.91 5.20
CA ARG A 136 7.99 -13.45 5.18
C ARG A 136 7.27 -13.18 3.87
N ALA A 137 7.36 -11.96 3.32
CA ALA A 137 6.80 -11.62 2.02
C ALA A 137 7.41 -12.49 0.91
N ARG A 138 8.74 -12.70 0.92
CA ARG A 138 9.44 -13.60 -0.02
C ARG A 138 8.94 -15.03 0.11
N ALA A 139 8.87 -15.57 1.32
CA ALA A 139 8.43 -16.94 1.56
C ALA A 139 7.00 -17.17 1.06
N ILE A 140 6.09 -16.22 1.32
CA ILE A 140 4.71 -16.27 0.81
C ILE A 140 4.70 -16.23 -0.72
N ALA A 141 5.38 -15.27 -1.36
CA ALA A 141 5.43 -15.16 -2.82
C ALA A 141 5.95 -16.44 -3.49
N MET A 142 7.00 -17.04 -2.93
CA MET A 142 7.55 -18.31 -3.44
C MET A 142 6.57 -19.48 -3.30
N GLY A 143 5.73 -19.48 -2.27
CA GLY A 143 4.73 -20.52 -2.01
C GLY A 143 3.43 -20.39 -2.85
N ILE A 144 3.16 -19.25 -3.48
CA ILE A 144 1.95 -19.06 -4.29
C ILE A 144 2.03 -19.93 -5.56
N PRO A 145 0.95 -20.64 -5.97
CA PRO A 145 0.91 -21.39 -7.23
C PRO A 145 1.22 -20.53 -8.46
N ALA A 146 1.82 -21.13 -9.48
CA ALA A 146 2.16 -20.40 -10.72
C ALA A 146 0.92 -19.84 -11.43
N ASP A 147 -0.16 -20.60 -11.43
CA ASP A 147 -1.42 -20.25 -12.10
C ASP A 147 -2.04 -18.96 -11.55
N ASP A 148 -1.80 -18.64 -10.26
CA ASP A 148 -2.29 -17.41 -9.64
C ASP A 148 -1.62 -16.15 -10.22
N PHE A 149 -0.44 -16.31 -10.83
CA PHE A 149 0.27 -15.22 -11.51
C PHE A 149 -0.22 -14.99 -12.94
N ASP A 150 -0.88 -15.95 -13.56
CA ASP A 150 -1.40 -15.84 -14.94
C ASP A 150 -2.52 -14.79 -15.06
N LEU A 151 -3.17 -14.48 -13.92
CA LEU A 151 -4.19 -13.43 -13.82
C LEU A 151 -3.60 -12.01 -13.76
N ILE A 152 -2.28 -11.89 -13.57
CA ILE A 152 -1.61 -10.59 -13.51
C ILE A 152 -1.43 -10.06 -14.93
N ARG A 153 -2.25 -9.07 -15.30
CA ARG A 153 -2.13 -8.38 -16.58
C ARG A 153 -1.24 -7.16 -16.42
N ARG A 154 -0.29 -7.01 -17.31
CA ARG A 154 0.54 -5.81 -17.43
C ARG A 154 -0.14 -4.85 -18.39
N ASP A 155 -0.47 -3.65 -17.95
CA ASP A 155 -0.99 -2.61 -18.84
C ASP A 155 -0.01 -2.37 -20.00
N GLY A 156 -0.45 -2.60 -21.24
CA GLY A 156 0.32 -2.35 -22.46
C GLY A 156 1.38 -3.39 -22.85
N ALA A 157 1.48 -4.53 -22.17
CA ALA A 157 2.41 -5.59 -22.55
C ALA A 157 1.71 -6.70 -23.35
N GLU A 158 2.25 -7.02 -24.53
CA GLU A 158 1.79 -8.15 -25.35
C GLU A 158 2.12 -9.52 -24.75
N GLN A 159 3.08 -9.60 -23.82
CA GLN A 159 3.47 -10.84 -23.16
C GLN A 159 3.28 -10.79 -21.65
N ALA A 160 2.56 -11.77 -21.12
CA ALA A 160 2.50 -12.01 -19.68
C ALA A 160 3.89 -12.43 -19.17
N LEU A 161 4.33 -11.86 -18.06
CA LEU A 161 5.53 -12.34 -17.38
C LEU A 161 5.25 -13.73 -16.80
N SER A 162 6.18 -14.65 -16.91
CA SER A 162 6.02 -15.96 -16.27
C SER A 162 6.05 -15.80 -14.74
N ALA A 163 5.29 -16.63 -14.04
CA ALA A 163 5.31 -16.69 -12.58
C ALA A 163 6.73 -16.81 -12.02
N GLY A 164 7.57 -17.62 -12.65
CA GLY A 164 8.98 -17.78 -12.26
C GLY A 164 9.77 -16.49 -12.35
N ALA A 165 9.60 -15.72 -13.43
CA ALA A 165 10.29 -14.45 -13.60
C ALA A 165 9.87 -13.42 -12.53
N ILE A 166 8.56 -13.33 -12.23
CA ILE A 166 8.05 -12.41 -11.17
C ILE A 166 8.62 -12.80 -9.80
N LYS A 167 8.58 -14.09 -9.47
CA LYS A 167 9.08 -14.61 -8.19
C LYS A 167 10.57 -14.35 -8.01
N LEU A 168 11.37 -14.61 -9.04
CA LEU A 168 12.81 -14.40 -9.00
C LEU A 168 13.16 -12.91 -8.88
N ASP A 169 12.54 -12.03 -9.71
CA ASP A 169 12.76 -10.59 -9.61
C ASP A 169 12.39 -10.07 -8.21
N PHE A 170 11.25 -10.51 -7.66
CA PHE A 170 10.86 -10.11 -6.31
C PHE A 170 11.85 -10.63 -5.25
N ALA A 171 12.30 -11.89 -5.35
CA ALA A 171 13.27 -12.45 -4.42
C ALA A 171 14.61 -11.69 -4.44
N ASP A 172 15.11 -11.34 -5.62
CA ASP A 172 16.35 -10.58 -5.80
C ASP A 172 16.23 -9.16 -5.20
N ARG A 173 15.07 -8.52 -5.33
CA ARG A 173 14.80 -7.21 -4.73
C ARG A 173 14.75 -7.29 -3.21
N VAL A 174 14.11 -8.32 -2.67
CA VAL A 174 14.09 -8.58 -1.22
C VAL A 174 15.50 -8.80 -0.68
N GLU A 175 16.33 -9.56 -1.37
CA GLU A 175 17.73 -9.79 -0.95
C GLU A 175 18.53 -8.49 -0.94
N ARG A 176 18.40 -7.66 -1.97
CA ARG A 176 19.04 -6.33 -1.98
C ARG A 176 18.57 -5.47 -0.82
N ALA A 177 17.26 -5.43 -0.56
CA ALA A 177 16.70 -4.66 0.55
C ALA A 177 17.20 -5.14 1.92
N ILE A 178 17.34 -6.45 2.12
CA ILE A 178 17.92 -7.02 3.34
C ILE A 178 19.39 -6.59 3.49
N ASN A 179 20.18 -6.66 2.42
CA ASN A 179 21.58 -6.25 2.44
C ASN A 179 21.75 -4.75 2.75
N GLU A 180 20.87 -3.89 2.23
CA GLU A 180 20.83 -2.48 2.58
C GLU A 180 20.52 -2.28 4.07
N ILE A 181 19.54 -3.01 4.62
CA ILE A 181 19.17 -2.91 6.03
C ILE A 181 20.31 -3.39 6.95
N VAL A 182 20.96 -4.50 6.59
CA VAL A 182 22.12 -5.01 7.34
C VAL A 182 23.28 -4.04 7.31
N GLY A 183 23.52 -3.37 6.18
CA GLY A 183 24.56 -2.35 6.02
C GLY A 183 24.16 -0.96 6.54
N SER A 184 22.96 -0.80 7.14
CA SER A 184 22.47 0.50 7.60
C SER A 184 23.34 1.05 8.76
N CYS A 185 23.33 2.38 8.89
CA CYS A 185 24.01 3.02 10.03
C CYS A 185 23.22 2.83 11.35
N SER A 186 23.91 2.96 12.48
CA SER A 186 23.31 2.84 13.81
C SER A 186 22.20 3.88 14.11
N GLY A 187 22.07 4.91 13.27
CA GLY A 187 21.02 5.93 13.38
C GLY A 187 19.71 5.58 12.67
N ALA A 188 19.68 4.51 11.86
CA ALA A 188 18.47 4.05 11.22
C ALA A 188 17.54 3.40 12.25
N VAL A 189 16.31 3.90 12.37
CA VAL A 189 15.33 3.43 13.36
C VAL A 189 14.15 2.78 12.66
N ALA A 190 13.82 1.55 13.08
CA ALA A 190 12.63 0.84 12.60
C ALA A 190 11.34 1.54 13.06
N GLY A 191 10.33 1.55 12.20
CA GLY A 191 9.06 2.26 12.42
C GLY A 191 9.09 3.72 11.96
N LEU A 192 10.15 4.16 11.30
CA LEU A 192 10.23 5.49 10.70
C LEU A 192 10.33 5.41 9.18
N LEU A 193 9.73 6.38 8.50
CA LEU A 193 9.84 6.58 7.07
C LEU A 193 10.78 7.75 6.81
N TYR A 194 11.82 7.53 6.00
CA TYR A 194 12.85 8.53 5.72
C TYR A 194 12.65 9.20 4.37
N VAL A 195 12.74 10.53 4.37
CA VAL A 195 12.58 11.38 3.19
C VAL A 195 13.70 12.40 3.17
N ASN A 196 14.32 12.59 2.02
CA ASN A 196 15.33 13.63 1.84
C ASN A 196 14.70 15.02 1.94
N ALA A 197 15.23 15.85 2.84
CA ALA A 197 14.67 17.17 3.14
C ALA A 197 14.68 18.13 1.94
N SER A 198 15.62 17.96 1.02
CA SER A 198 15.77 18.86 -0.12
C SER A 198 14.96 18.43 -1.34
N SER A 199 14.92 17.13 -1.64
CA SER A 199 14.24 16.58 -2.82
C SER A 199 12.81 16.12 -2.56
N GLY A 200 12.46 15.84 -1.29
CA GLY A 200 11.19 15.21 -0.93
C GLY A 200 11.10 13.73 -1.33
N GLN A 201 12.18 13.13 -1.83
CA GLN A 201 12.21 11.73 -2.25
C GLN A 201 12.52 10.81 -1.06
N HIS A 202 11.99 9.59 -1.13
CA HIS A 202 12.35 8.56 -0.16
C HIS A 202 13.80 8.16 -0.36
N GLU A 203 14.51 8.06 0.74
CA GLU A 203 15.92 7.69 0.72
C GLU A 203 16.24 6.79 1.91
N PHE A 204 17.04 5.75 1.65
CA PHE A 204 17.45 4.83 2.69
C PHE A 204 18.52 5.48 3.58
N PRO A 205 18.38 5.40 4.94
CA PRO A 205 19.30 6.06 5.86
C PRO A 205 20.66 5.33 5.91
N THR A 206 21.67 5.93 5.32
CA THR A 206 23.07 5.52 5.44
C THR A 206 23.82 6.43 6.42
N CYS A 207 25.04 6.08 6.81
CA CYS A 207 25.87 6.94 7.67
C CYS A 207 26.20 8.29 7.01
N GLU A 208 26.14 8.36 5.68
CA GLU A 208 26.42 9.58 4.93
C GLU A 208 25.18 10.46 4.78
N THR A 209 24.01 9.85 4.60
CA THR A 209 22.77 10.55 4.26
C THR A 209 21.88 10.85 5.45
N ILE A 210 22.00 10.14 6.57
CA ILE A 210 21.11 10.25 7.74
C ILE A 210 20.92 11.69 8.23
N GLY A 211 21.96 12.52 8.15
CA GLY A 211 21.94 13.92 8.56
C GLY A 211 21.10 14.84 7.65
N THR A 212 20.78 14.40 6.43
CA THR A 212 19.99 15.16 5.44
C THR A 212 18.55 14.65 5.33
N LEU A 213 18.22 13.59 6.08
CA LEU A 213 16.90 12.96 6.02
C LEU A 213 15.99 13.48 7.12
N VAL A 214 14.72 13.57 6.78
CA VAL A 214 13.62 13.78 7.73
C VAL A 214 12.98 12.42 8.00
N ALA A 215 12.91 12.05 9.29
CA ALA A 215 12.28 10.83 9.74
C ALA A 215 10.80 11.12 10.09
N HIS A 216 9.89 10.53 9.34
CA HIS A 216 8.45 10.62 9.58
C HIS A 216 8.00 9.47 10.48
N LYS A 217 7.32 9.81 11.57
CA LYS A 217 6.66 8.84 12.44
C LYS A 217 5.21 8.67 12.00
N ALA A 218 4.73 7.44 11.97
CA ALA A 218 3.30 7.19 11.77
C ALA A 218 2.51 7.69 12.98
N THR A 219 1.39 8.33 12.72
CA THR A 219 0.46 8.86 13.71
C THR A 219 -0.97 8.63 13.25
N PRO A 220 -1.96 8.59 14.16
CA PRO A 220 -3.36 8.64 13.75
C PRO A 220 -3.62 9.87 12.86
N ARG A 221 -4.15 9.64 11.65
CA ARG A 221 -4.41 10.65 10.61
C ARG A 221 -3.19 11.16 9.83
N GLY A 222 -1.98 10.68 10.11
CA GLY A 222 -0.75 11.14 9.47
C GLY A 222 -0.27 12.51 9.94
N ALA A 223 1.03 12.73 9.87
CA ALA A 223 1.59 14.06 10.03
C ALA A 223 1.30 14.89 8.77
N ILE A 224 0.86 16.13 8.92
CA ILE A 224 0.82 17.08 7.81
C ILE A 224 2.28 17.50 7.56
N PRO A 225 2.89 17.17 6.42
CA PRO A 225 4.16 17.79 6.07
C PRO A 225 3.90 19.29 6.01
N VAL A 226 4.57 20.04 6.85
CA VAL A 226 4.51 21.51 6.78
C VAL A 226 5.34 21.96 5.57
N PHE A 227 4.83 21.70 4.39
CA PHE A 227 5.34 22.37 3.21
C PHE A 227 4.87 23.82 3.29
N ALA A 228 5.83 24.76 3.31
CA ALA A 228 5.54 26.20 3.32
C ALA A 228 4.60 26.65 2.18
N ALA A 229 4.49 25.86 1.11
CA ALA A 229 3.58 26.08 -0.02
C ALA A 229 2.09 25.87 0.32
N LEU A 230 1.72 25.03 1.29
CA LEU A 230 0.29 24.84 1.64
C LEU A 230 -0.27 25.95 2.54
N ARG A 231 0.58 26.72 3.23
CA ARG A 231 0.12 27.89 4.00
C ARG A 231 -0.30 29.08 3.16
N ALA A 232 0.02 29.10 1.86
CA ALA A 232 -0.35 30.19 0.97
C ALA A 232 -1.79 30.09 0.42
N THR A 233 -2.40 28.90 0.42
CA THR A 233 -3.74 28.65 -0.10
C THR A 233 -4.86 28.77 0.94
N GLU A 234 -4.54 28.84 2.23
CA GLU A 234 -5.55 29.02 3.30
C GLU A 234 -5.81 30.49 3.67
N ARG A 235 -5.19 31.45 2.96
CA ARG A 235 -5.35 32.90 3.17
C ARG A 235 -5.87 33.64 1.95
N GLY A 236 -6.66 32.98 1.12
CA GLY A 236 -7.34 33.59 -0.02
C GLY A 236 -8.85 33.59 0.15
#